data_1379d4fd9bbefe01c964f032af9c26a8
#
_entry.id   1379d4fd9bbefe01c964f032af9c26a8
#
_cell.length_a   1.000
_cell.length_b   1.000
_cell.length_c   1.000
_cell.angle_alpha   90.00
_cell.angle_beta   90.00
_cell.angle_gamma   90.00
#
_symmetry.space_group_name_H-M   'P 1'
#
loop_
_entity.id
_entity.type
_entity.pdbx_description
1 polymer ?
#
loop_
_entity_poly.entity_id
_entity_poly.type
_entity_poly.pdbx_seq_one_letter_code
_entity_poly.pdbx_strand_id
1 'polypeptide(L)'
;MSLAARGVCAGYRDVGIVHDVSFELESGEVLCLLGPNGVGKTTLFKSLLGFIPFSAGGLYVGGRAVDHRRRKETASLIGYVPQVHEPPFPFVVIDVVVMGSIARTDAFAGPGRDAFDEADELLELLGIAYLRNRVYTEISGGERQMVLIARALMQNPSFLMMDEPTSSLDFGNQMRVLAQICALAHRGVGIIMTSHFPDHAFLCCDKAAVMSRTSPFRVADVGDIVCEETLEEAYGIPVKVASLDVPEHPDGTVTTCVPLLKTKAHPCPCGEEGLFGVDGRVR
;
A
#
# COMPACT_ATOMS: atom_id res chain seq x y z
N MET A 1 -0.25 -15.17 13.93
CA MET A 1 0.78 -14.23 14.48
C MET A 1 0.29 -12.84 14.24
N SER A 2 0.31 -11.94 15.25
CA SER A 2 -0.24 -10.59 15.07
C SER A 2 0.86 -9.51 15.02
N LEU A 3 0.57 -8.42 14.31
CA LEU A 3 1.28 -7.16 14.36
C LEU A 3 0.34 -6.11 14.96
N ALA A 4 0.75 -5.45 16.04
CA ALA A 4 -0.05 -4.43 16.71
C ALA A 4 0.73 -3.14 16.89
N ALA A 5 0.16 -2.03 16.46
CA ALA A 5 0.57 -0.68 16.85
C ALA A 5 -0.29 -0.22 18.03
N ARG A 6 0.30 0.37 19.07
CA ARG A 6 -0.42 0.81 20.27
C ARG A 6 -0.02 2.21 20.64
N GLY A 7 -0.95 3.16 20.51
CA GLY A 7 -0.76 4.56 20.89
C GLY A 7 0.40 5.24 20.16
N VAL A 8 0.66 4.87 18.90
CA VAL A 8 1.81 5.36 18.15
C VAL A 8 1.65 6.82 17.81
N CYS A 9 2.62 7.63 18.26
CA CYS A 9 2.80 9.01 17.85
C CYS A 9 4.17 9.16 17.17
N ALA A 10 4.23 9.88 16.06
CA ALA A 10 5.45 10.10 15.31
C ALA A 10 5.42 11.38 14.48
N GLY A 11 6.60 11.89 14.13
CA GLY A 11 6.72 13.09 13.32
C GLY A 11 8.17 13.43 13.02
N TYR A 12 8.39 14.63 12.48
CA TYR A 12 9.72 15.10 12.13
C TYR A 12 10.12 16.26 13.07
N ARG A 13 11.28 16.14 13.72
CA ARG A 13 11.78 17.13 14.70
C ARG A 13 10.69 17.39 15.75
N ASP A 14 10.21 18.64 15.86
CA ASP A 14 9.22 19.06 16.86
C ASP A 14 7.78 19.06 16.33
N VAL A 15 7.55 18.57 15.09
CA VAL A 15 6.22 18.53 14.45
C VAL A 15 5.67 17.11 14.50
N GLY A 16 4.64 16.88 15.35
CA GLY A 16 3.85 15.65 15.34
C GLY A 16 2.99 15.57 14.07
N ILE A 17 3.00 14.42 13.40
CA ILE A 17 2.20 14.17 12.20
C ILE A 17 1.23 13.01 12.42
N VAL A 18 1.69 12.01 13.13
CA VAL A 18 0.91 10.82 13.49
C VAL A 18 0.60 10.89 14.97
N HIS A 19 -0.67 10.75 15.34
CA HIS A 19 -1.14 10.89 16.71
C HIS A 19 -2.00 9.70 17.11
N ASP A 20 -1.66 9.06 18.22
CA ASP A 20 -2.42 8.01 18.90
C ASP A 20 -2.95 6.89 17.96
N VAL A 21 -2.09 6.40 17.08
CA VAL A 21 -2.46 5.34 16.15
C VAL A 21 -2.39 3.98 16.84
N SER A 22 -3.53 3.28 16.82
CA SER A 22 -3.66 1.94 17.37
C SER A 22 -4.42 1.03 16.41
N PHE A 23 -3.85 -0.12 16.08
CA PHE A 23 -4.48 -1.18 15.27
C PHE A 23 -3.82 -2.53 15.56
N GLU A 24 -4.51 -3.59 15.19
CA GLU A 24 -3.99 -4.96 15.22
C GLU A 24 -4.35 -5.69 13.93
N LEU A 25 -3.37 -6.42 13.39
CA LEU A 25 -3.48 -7.19 12.16
C LEU A 25 -2.95 -8.61 12.40
N GLU A 26 -3.72 -9.62 12.06
CA GLU A 26 -3.28 -11.02 12.09
C GLU A 26 -2.55 -11.41 10.80
N SER A 27 -1.72 -12.46 10.88
CA SER A 27 -1.16 -13.10 9.69
C SER A 27 -2.28 -13.57 8.78
N GLY A 28 -2.20 -13.24 7.50
CA GLY A 28 -3.22 -13.59 6.51
C GLY A 28 -4.33 -12.54 6.36
N GLU A 29 -4.36 -11.49 7.17
CA GLU A 29 -5.27 -10.36 6.99
C GLU A 29 -4.63 -9.24 6.15
N VAL A 30 -5.47 -8.48 5.47
CA VAL A 30 -5.09 -7.27 4.74
C VAL A 30 -5.75 -6.04 5.39
N LEU A 31 -4.92 -5.07 5.79
CA LEU A 31 -5.35 -3.76 6.28
C LEU A 31 -5.07 -2.68 5.25
N CYS A 32 -6.11 -1.97 4.80
CA CYS A 32 -5.96 -0.79 3.95
C CYS A 32 -5.92 0.49 4.79
N LEU A 33 -4.84 1.25 4.69
CA LEU A 33 -4.74 2.59 5.28
C LEU A 33 -5.21 3.64 4.27
N LEU A 34 -6.41 4.14 4.45
CA LEU A 34 -7.07 5.14 3.62
C LEU A 34 -6.82 6.57 4.13
N GLY A 35 -6.88 7.52 3.24
CA GLY A 35 -6.83 8.94 3.57
C GLY A 35 -6.23 9.78 2.45
N PRO A 36 -6.46 11.11 2.46
CA PRO A 36 -5.97 12.01 1.43
C PRO A 36 -4.43 12.11 1.44
N ASN A 37 -3.89 12.69 0.36
CA ASN A 37 -2.46 12.94 0.27
C ASN A 37 -2.00 13.94 1.34
N GLY A 38 -0.82 13.69 1.93
CA GLY A 38 -0.24 14.55 2.96
C GLY A 38 -0.89 14.44 4.35
N VAL A 39 -1.74 13.42 4.61
CA VAL A 39 -2.35 13.20 5.93
C VAL A 39 -1.42 12.49 6.92
N GLY A 40 -0.30 11.91 6.43
CA GLY A 40 0.68 11.23 7.28
C GLY A 40 0.83 9.72 7.06
N LYS A 41 0.18 9.11 6.04
CA LYS A 41 0.27 7.67 5.74
C LYS A 41 1.73 7.19 5.61
N THR A 42 2.51 7.83 4.74
CA THR A 42 3.93 7.50 4.55
C THR A 42 4.77 7.78 5.81
N THR A 43 4.41 8.78 6.63
CA THR A 43 5.06 9.03 7.91
C THR A 43 4.80 7.89 8.89
N LEU A 44 3.56 7.43 9.00
CA LEU A 44 3.21 6.25 9.80
C LEU A 44 4.00 5.03 9.33
N PHE A 45 4.03 4.74 8.03
CA PHE A 45 4.80 3.63 7.48
C PHE A 45 6.29 3.72 7.83
N LYS A 46 6.91 4.88 7.61
CA LYS A 46 8.32 5.10 7.96
C LYS A 46 8.58 4.92 9.46
N SER A 47 7.61 5.26 10.29
CA SER A 47 7.72 5.08 11.74
C SER A 47 7.61 3.61 12.13
N LEU A 48 6.63 2.88 11.61
CA LEU A 48 6.47 1.44 11.85
C LEU A 48 7.68 0.63 11.36
N LEU A 49 8.33 1.07 10.28
CA LEU A 49 9.56 0.48 9.75
C LEU A 49 10.84 0.92 10.48
N GLY A 50 10.72 1.81 11.48
CA GLY A 50 11.85 2.29 12.27
C GLY A 50 12.74 3.34 11.59
N PHE A 51 12.30 3.94 10.47
CA PHE A 51 13.02 5.06 9.83
C PHE A 51 12.80 6.38 10.58
N ILE A 52 11.64 6.53 11.25
CA ILE A 52 11.29 7.67 12.09
C ILE A 52 11.00 7.12 13.50
N PRO A 53 11.63 7.64 14.56
CA PRO A 53 11.37 7.17 15.91
C PRO A 53 9.96 7.52 16.36
N PHE A 54 9.35 6.68 17.17
CA PHE A 54 8.12 7.03 17.89
C PHE A 54 8.43 8.08 18.97
N SER A 55 7.55 9.06 19.10
CA SER A 55 7.54 9.98 20.25
C SER A 55 6.72 9.40 21.42
N ALA A 56 5.75 8.52 21.13
CA ALA A 56 4.99 7.74 22.11
C ALA A 56 4.49 6.44 21.47
N GLY A 57 4.03 5.50 22.28
CA GLY A 57 3.48 4.22 21.84
C GLY A 57 4.56 3.20 21.44
N GLY A 58 4.14 2.15 20.72
CA GLY A 58 5.04 1.08 20.32
C GLY A 58 4.45 0.13 19.29
N LEU A 59 5.35 -0.63 18.66
CA LEU A 59 5.02 -1.72 17.73
C LEU A 59 5.29 -3.05 18.40
N TYR A 60 4.40 -4.01 18.19
CA TYR A 60 4.47 -5.36 18.76
C TYR A 60 4.24 -6.38 17.65
N VAL A 61 5.03 -7.45 17.65
CA VAL A 61 4.85 -8.59 16.75
C VAL A 61 4.80 -9.87 17.59
N GLY A 62 3.72 -10.66 17.45
CA GLY A 62 3.49 -11.84 18.30
C GLY A 62 3.46 -11.51 19.78
N GLY A 63 2.95 -10.34 20.17
CA GLY A 63 2.90 -9.85 21.55
C GLY A 63 4.22 -9.32 22.11
N ARG A 64 5.33 -9.37 21.35
CA ARG A 64 6.64 -8.85 21.77
C ARG A 64 6.88 -7.48 21.19
N ALA A 65 7.37 -6.53 22.01
CA ALA A 65 7.73 -5.20 21.55
C ALA A 65 8.91 -5.29 20.58
N VAL A 66 8.77 -4.59 19.44
CA VAL A 66 9.83 -4.45 18.43
C VAL A 66 10.71 -3.25 18.81
N ASP A 67 12.00 -3.50 19.00
CA ASP A 67 12.97 -2.42 19.25
C ASP A 67 13.39 -1.77 17.92
N HIS A 68 12.83 -0.60 17.62
CA HIS A 68 13.14 0.16 16.39
C HIS A 68 14.62 0.57 16.25
N ARG A 69 15.40 0.52 17.30
CA ARG A 69 16.85 0.73 17.23
C ARG A 69 17.56 -0.43 16.55
N ARG A 70 16.92 -1.60 16.53
CA ARG A 70 17.41 -2.81 15.89
C ARG A 70 16.78 -3.01 14.52
N ARG A 71 17.18 -2.18 13.55
CA ARG A 71 16.62 -2.21 12.17
C ARG A 71 16.64 -3.60 11.52
N LYS A 72 17.64 -4.43 11.80
CA LYS A 72 17.69 -5.81 11.28
C LYS A 72 16.54 -6.67 11.81
N GLU A 73 16.16 -6.51 13.08
CA GLU A 73 15.03 -7.24 13.67
C GLU A 73 13.71 -6.82 13.02
N THR A 74 13.48 -5.52 12.87
CA THR A 74 12.27 -5.03 12.15
C THR A 74 12.25 -5.51 10.70
N ALA A 75 13.37 -5.42 9.99
CA ALA A 75 13.48 -5.84 8.59
C ALA A 75 13.30 -7.36 8.39
N SER A 76 13.61 -8.19 9.37
CA SER A 76 13.34 -9.63 9.30
C SER A 76 11.87 -10.00 9.53
N LEU A 77 11.09 -9.12 10.14
CA LEU A 77 9.67 -9.34 10.44
C LEU A 77 8.74 -8.69 9.42
N ILE A 78 9.15 -7.52 8.91
CA ILE A 78 8.31 -6.67 8.05
C ILE A 78 9.06 -6.36 6.76
N GLY A 79 8.57 -6.89 5.64
CA GLY A 79 9.00 -6.52 4.30
C GLY A 79 8.39 -5.19 3.88
N TYR A 80 9.12 -4.41 3.09
CA TYR A 80 8.65 -3.11 2.61
C TYR A 80 8.68 -2.98 1.09
N VAL A 81 7.54 -2.60 0.52
CA VAL A 81 7.38 -2.28 -0.89
C VAL A 81 7.12 -0.77 -1.00
N PRO A 82 8.09 0.02 -1.49
CA PRO A 82 7.95 1.46 -1.62
C PRO A 82 7.07 1.84 -2.83
N GLN A 83 6.47 3.02 -2.79
CA GLN A 83 5.67 3.58 -3.89
C GLN A 83 6.49 3.76 -5.17
N VAL A 84 7.74 4.22 -5.04
CA VAL A 84 8.65 4.44 -6.16
C VAL A 84 10.02 3.83 -5.84
N HIS A 85 10.58 3.14 -6.81
CA HIS A 85 11.93 2.62 -6.75
C HIS A 85 12.61 2.80 -8.11
N GLU A 86 13.55 3.72 -8.16
CA GLU A 86 14.40 3.94 -9.32
C GLU A 86 15.84 3.54 -8.94
N PRO A 87 16.31 2.38 -9.40
CA PRO A 87 17.69 1.96 -9.15
C PRO A 87 18.65 2.85 -9.97
N PRO A 88 19.81 3.22 -9.41
CA PRO A 88 20.78 4.07 -10.09
C PRO A 88 21.48 3.38 -11.29
N PHE A 89 21.31 2.06 -11.41
CA PHE A 89 21.94 1.23 -12.46
C PHE A 89 20.92 0.28 -13.10
N PRO A 90 21.14 -0.14 -14.37
CA PRO A 90 20.26 -1.04 -15.10
C PRO A 90 20.48 -2.51 -14.68
N PHE A 91 20.12 -2.84 -13.45
CA PHE A 91 20.18 -4.22 -12.96
C PHE A 91 19.18 -5.13 -13.69
N VAL A 92 19.51 -6.40 -13.84
CA VAL A 92 18.51 -7.40 -14.28
C VAL A 92 17.56 -7.75 -13.13
N VAL A 93 16.36 -8.18 -13.48
CA VAL A 93 15.27 -8.43 -12.50
C VAL A 93 15.70 -9.41 -11.42
N ILE A 94 16.37 -10.51 -11.76
CA ILE A 94 16.80 -11.50 -10.76
C ILE A 94 17.72 -10.88 -9.70
N ASP A 95 18.63 -10.00 -10.10
CA ASP A 95 19.54 -9.34 -9.16
C ASP A 95 18.79 -8.40 -8.22
N VAL A 96 17.76 -7.68 -8.76
CA VAL A 96 16.90 -6.81 -7.93
C VAL A 96 16.15 -7.62 -6.89
N VAL A 97 15.64 -8.79 -7.24
CA VAL A 97 14.92 -9.68 -6.30
C VAL A 97 15.88 -10.21 -5.25
N VAL A 98 17.04 -10.74 -5.67
CA VAL A 98 18.06 -11.29 -4.76
C VAL A 98 18.59 -10.27 -3.76
N MET A 99 18.63 -8.96 -4.10
CA MET A 99 18.98 -7.90 -3.14
C MET A 99 18.08 -7.91 -1.88
N GLY A 100 16.88 -8.45 -1.95
CA GLY A 100 15.99 -8.63 -0.79
C GLY A 100 16.57 -9.57 0.27
N SER A 101 17.42 -10.54 -0.10
CA SER A 101 18.04 -11.48 0.83
C SER A 101 19.08 -10.85 1.78
N ILE A 102 19.59 -9.64 1.45
CA ILE A 102 20.63 -8.95 2.25
C ILE A 102 20.20 -8.74 3.71
N ALA A 103 18.91 -8.59 3.96
CA ALA A 103 18.40 -8.45 5.34
C ALA A 103 18.66 -9.71 6.21
N ARG A 104 18.76 -10.89 5.58
CA ARG A 104 18.96 -12.19 6.24
C ARG A 104 20.43 -12.67 6.22
N THR A 105 21.24 -12.13 5.32
CA THR A 105 22.63 -12.57 5.14
C THR A 105 23.59 -11.71 5.95
N ASP A 106 24.78 -12.24 6.23
CA ASP A 106 25.86 -11.46 6.80
C ASP A 106 26.37 -10.42 5.81
N ALA A 107 26.68 -9.22 6.32
CA ALA A 107 26.99 -8.04 5.50
C ALA A 107 28.19 -8.21 4.53
N PHE A 108 29.01 -9.25 4.73
CA PHE A 108 30.20 -9.54 3.92
C PHE A 108 30.05 -10.77 3.01
N ALA A 109 28.97 -11.55 3.18
CA ALA A 109 28.65 -12.67 2.30
C ALA A 109 27.74 -12.15 1.18
N GLY A 110 28.22 -12.15 -0.07
CA GLY A 110 27.35 -11.94 -1.21
C GLY A 110 26.24 -13.00 -1.29
N PRO A 111 25.18 -12.79 -2.08
CA PRO A 111 24.11 -13.76 -2.24
C PRO A 111 24.66 -15.08 -2.83
N GLY A 112 24.41 -16.16 -2.11
CA GLY A 112 24.77 -17.51 -2.56
C GLY A 112 23.81 -18.04 -3.62
N ARG A 113 24.10 -19.24 -4.16
CA ARG A 113 23.26 -19.91 -5.17
C ARG A 113 21.84 -20.11 -4.66
N ASP A 114 21.67 -20.51 -3.42
CA ASP A 114 20.35 -20.73 -2.80
C ASP A 114 19.46 -19.47 -2.82
N ALA A 115 20.05 -18.26 -2.77
CA ALA A 115 19.29 -17.01 -2.89
C ALA A 115 18.77 -16.77 -4.32
N PHE A 116 19.49 -17.24 -5.34
CA PHE A 116 19.00 -17.18 -6.72
C PHE A 116 17.91 -18.22 -6.97
N ASP A 117 18.05 -19.43 -6.44
CA ASP A 117 17.04 -20.49 -6.55
C ASP A 117 15.73 -20.02 -5.86
N GLU A 118 15.79 -19.43 -4.65
CA GLU A 118 14.64 -18.84 -3.95
C GLU A 118 14.03 -17.67 -4.75
N ALA A 119 14.84 -16.82 -5.36
CA ALA A 119 14.36 -15.72 -6.18
C ALA A 119 13.62 -16.24 -7.44
N ASP A 120 14.09 -17.31 -8.06
CA ASP A 120 13.42 -17.96 -9.20
C ASP A 120 12.05 -18.51 -8.77
N GLU A 121 11.95 -19.18 -7.62
CA GLU A 121 10.68 -19.64 -7.06
C GLU A 121 9.68 -18.48 -6.81
N LEU A 122 10.15 -17.34 -6.31
CA LEU A 122 9.32 -16.17 -6.10
C LEU A 122 8.85 -15.52 -7.39
N LEU A 123 9.70 -15.50 -8.43
CA LEU A 123 9.32 -15.01 -9.75
C LEU A 123 8.24 -15.92 -10.39
N GLU A 124 8.35 -17.24 -10.21
CA GLU A 124 7.34 -18.20 -10.65
C GLU A 124 6.03 -18.01 -9.87
N LEU A 125 6.11 -17.91 -8.53
CA LEU A 125 4.97 -17.67 -7.65
C LEU A 125 4.13 -16.45 -8.05
N LEU A 126 4.80 -15.37 -8.46
CA LEU A 126 4.17 -14.12 -8.87
C LEU A 126 3.83 -14.07 -10.37
N GLY A 127 4.12 -15.16 -11.13
CA GLY A 127 3.81 -15.26 -12.56
C GLY A 127 4.66 -14.34 -13.45
N ILE A 128 5.85 -13.97 -13.00
CA ILE A 128 6.77 -13.05 -13.69
C ILE A 128 8.14 -13.67 -14.01
N ALA A 129 8.25 -14.99 -14.02
CA ALA A 129 9.50 -15.71 -14.34
C ALA A 129 10.09 -15.32 -15.71
N TYR A 130 9.24 -14.93 -16.69
CA TYR A 130 9.66 -14.44 -18.00
C TYR A 130 10.48 -13.14 -17.95
N LEU A 131 10.44 -12.41 -16.83
CA LEU A 131 11.20 -11.17 -16.62
C LEU A 131 12.61 -11.42 -16.08
N ARG A 132 12.94 -12.63 -15.65
CA ARG A 132 14.17 -12.99 -14.92
C ARG A 132 15.43 -12.27 -15.42
N ASN A 133 15.65 -12.33 -16.72
CA ASN A 133 16.84 -11.78 -17.39
C ASN A 133 16.60 -10.42 -18.07
N ARG A 134 15.43 -9.80 -17.84
CA ARG A 134 15.12 -8.46 -18.36
C ARG A 134 15.75 -7.38 -17.50
N VAL A 135 16.08 -6.28 -18.12
CA VAL A 135 16.57 -5.08 -17.41
C VAL A 135 15.39 -4.43 -16.68
N TYR A 136 15.51 -4.23 -15.36
CA TYR A 136 14.45 -3.71 -14.50
C TYR A 136 13.90 -2.35 -14.95
N THR A 137 14.75 -1.48 -15.51
CA THR A 137 14.33 -0.15 -15.99
C THR A 137 13.58 -0.19 -17.31
N GLU A 138 13.59 -1.33 -18.03
CA GLU A 138 12.98 -1.50 -19.36
C GLU A 138 11.62 -2.23 -19.30
N ILE A 139 11.20 -2.72 -18.14
CA ILE A 139 9.91 -3.38 -17.95
C ILE A 139 8.81 -2.37 -17.58
N SER A 140 7.54 -2.77 -17.73
CA SER A 140 6.38 -1.92 -17.43
C SER A 140 6.27 -1.57 -15.94
N GLY A 141 5.48 -0.54 -15.61
CA GLY A 141 5.24 -0.14 -14.21
C GLY A 141 4.63 -1.26 -13.36
N GLY A 142 3.65 -1.99 -13.90
CA GLY A 142 3.04 -3.14 -13.22
C GLY A 142 4.03 -4.28 -12.98
N GLU A 143 4.87 -4.60 -13.98
CA GLU A 143 5.92 -5.60 -13.84
C GLU A 143 6.96 -5.17 -12.80
N ARG A 144 7.37 -3.90 -12.79
CA ARG A 144 8.27 -3.36 -11.76
C ARG A 144 7.68 -3.52 -10.36
N GLN A 145 6.38 -3.25 -10.19
CA GLN A 145 5.71 -3.43 -8.92
C GLN A 145 5.75 -4.88 -8.44
N MET A 146 5.51 -5.84 -9.34
CA MET A 146 5.61 -7.27 -9.03
C MET A 146 7.03 -7.69 -8.62
N VAL A 147 8.06 -7.16 -9.29
CA VAL A 147 9.48 -7.37 -8.92
C VAL A 147 9.79 -6.80 -7.53
N LEU A 148 9.23 -5.65 -7.16
CA LEU A 148 9.41 -5.08 -5.82
C LEU A 148 8.73 -5.94 -4.74
N ILE A 149 7.58 -6.52 -5.04
CA ILE A 149 6.91 -7.48 -4.15
C ILE A 149 7.79 -8.73 -3.99
N ALA A 150 8.31 -9.31 -5.09
CA ALA A 150 9.25 -10.44 -5.04
C ALA A 150 10.47 -10.12 -4.15
N ARG A 151 11.08 -8.95 -4.35
CA ARG A 151 12.21 -8.50 -3.53
C ARG A 151 11.87 -8.39 -2.04
N ALA A 152 10.69 -7.90 -1.71
CA ALA A 152 10.26 -7.83 -0.32
C ALA A 152 10.01 -9.21 0.29
N LEU A 153 9.49 -10.16 -0.49
CA LEU A 153 9.26 -11.55 -0.08
C LEU A 153 10.57 -12.32 0.17
N MET A 154 11.67 -11.98 -0.52
CA MET A 154 13.01 -12.54 -0.25
C MET A 154 13.47 -12.38 1.19
N GLN A 155 12.90 -11.46 1.96
CA GLN A 155 13.18 -11.32 3.39
C GLN A 155 12.48 -12.40 4.23
N ASN A 156 11.60 -13.20 3.62
CA ASN A 156 10.70 -14.14 4.28
C ASN A 156 9.93 -13.48 5.45
N PRO A 157 9.27 -12.35 5.20
CA PRO A 157 8.65 -11.56 6.24
C PRO A 157 7.31 -12.17 6.67
N SER A 158 6.95 -11.99 7.95
CA SER A 158 5.60 -12.34 8.43
C SER A 158 4.55 -11.30 8.01
N PHE A 159 4.99 -10.07 7.77
CA PHE A 159 4.13 -8.96 7.35
C PHE A 159 4.76 -8.18 6.21
N LEU A 160 3.92 -7.69 5.28
CA LEU A 160 4.32 -6.77 4.22
C LEU A 160 3.67 -5.40 4.42
N MET A 161 4.46 -4.36 4.27
CA MET A 161 3.97 -2.99 4.20
C MET A 161 4.19 -2.44 2.79
N MET A 162 3.10 -2.02 2.13
CA MET A 162 3.11 -1.56 0.75
C MET A 162 2.61 -0.12 0.65
N ASP A 163 3.49 0.81 0.27
CA ASP A 163 3.14 2.22 0.15
C ASP A 163 2.59 2.51 -1.26
N GLU A 164 1.27 2.69 -1.35
CA GLU A 164 0.51 2.92 -2.59
C GLU A 164 0.87 1.94 -3.73
N PRO A 165 0.72 0.62 -3.55
CA PRO A 165 1.24 -0.39 -4.47
C PRO A 165 0.63 -0.34 -5.88
N THR A 166 -0.47 0.37 -6.06
CA THR A 166 -1.21 0.49 -7.32
C THR A 166 -1.10 1.87 -7.95
N SER A 167 -0.37 2.80 -7.31
CA SER A 167 -0.22 4.15 -7.84
C SER A 167 0.49 4.14 -9.20
N SER A 168 0.06 5.02 -10.10
CA SER A 168 0.63 5.16 -11.45
C SER A 168 0.48 3.93 -12.37
N LEU A 169 -0.35 2.95 -12.00
CA LEU A 169 -0.68 1.80 -12.82
C LEU A 169 -2.01 2.01 -13.56
N ASP A 170 -2.12 1.45 -14.76
CA ASP A 170 -3.40 1.34 -15.45
C ASP A 170 -4.34 0.38 -14.71
N PHE A 171 -5.63 0.45 -15.04
CA PHE A 171 -6.68 -0.33 -14.37
C PHE A 171 -6.40 -1.83 -14.33
N GLY A 172 -5.94 -2.43 -15.45
CA GLY A 172 -5.66 -3.86 -15.52
C GLY A 172 -4.49 -4.27 -14.63
N ASN A 173 -3.43 -3.47 -14.59
CA ASN A 173 -2.27 -3.72 -13.74
C ASN A 173 -2.59 -3.48 -12.26
N GLN A 174 -3.45 -2.51 -11.92
CA GLN A 174 -3.95 -2.35 -10.55
C GLN A 174 -4.64 -3.62 -10.05
N MET A 175 -5.58 -4.16 -10.85
CA MET A 175 -6.29 -5.39 -10.48
C MET A 175 -5.36 -6.60 -10.32
N ARG A 176 -4.34 -6.74 -11.17
CA ARG A 176 -3.33 -7.79 -11.02
C ARG A 176 -2.55 -7.68 -9.72
N VAL A 177 -2.13 -6.48 -9.33
CA VAL A 177 -1.42 -6.26 -8.06
C VAL A 177 -2.33 -6.56 -6.87
N LEU A 178 -3.59 -6.09 -6.87
CA LEU A 178 -4.54 -6.39 -5.81
C LEU A 178 -4.82 -7.90 -5.69
N ALA A 179 -4.98 -8.61 -6.81
CA ALA A 179 -5.15 -10.06 -6.81
C ALA A 179 -3.94 -10.79 -6.19
N GLN A 180 -2.71 -10.32 -6.45
CA GLN A 180 -1.52 -10.89 -5.81
C GLN A 180 -1.45 -10.58 -4.32
N ILE A 181 -1.88 -9.39 -3.88
CA ILE A 181 -2.01 -9.05 -2.46
C ILE A 181 -2.95 -10.04 -1.77
N CYS A 182 -4.14 -10.28 -2.32
CA CYS A 182 -5.08 -11.29 -1.80
C CYS A 182 -4.44 -12.69 -1.76
N ALA A 183 -3.76 -13.11 -2.83
CA ALA A 183 -3.13 -14.42 -2.90
C ALA A 183 -2.02 -14.60 -1.86
N LEU A 184 -1.24 -13.57 -1.57
CA LEU A 184 -0.22 -13.58 -0.52
C LEU A 184 -0.83 -13.63 0.89
N ALA A 185 -1.93 -12.89 1.12
CA ALA A 185 -2.67 -12.94 2.38
C ALA A 185 -3.21 -14.36 2.64
N HIS A 186 -3.85 -14.99 1.65
CA HIS A 186 -4.30 -16.39 1.76
C HIS A 186 -3.16 -17.40 2.04
N ARG A 187 -1.91 -17.04 1.77
CA ARG A 187 -0.74 -17.84 2.14
C ARG A 187 -0.21 -17.53 3.55
N GLY A 188 -0.89 -16.68 4.30
CA GLY A 188 -0.59 -16.36 5.70
C GLY A 188 0.29 -15.13 5.89
N VAL A 189 0.60 -14.36 4.86
CA VAL A 189 1.33 -13.08 4.99
C VAL A 189 0.35 -11.99 5.42
N GLY A 190 0.56 -11.34 6.57
CA GLY A 190 -0.22 -10.17 6.95
C GLY A 190 0.20 -8.95 6.12
N ILE A 191 -0.75 -8.19 5.59
CA ILE A 191 -0.43 -7.09 4.67
C ILE A 191 -1.04 -5.78 5.14
N ILE A 192 -0.23 -4.72 5.19
CA ILE A 192 -0.70 -3.35 5.36
C ILE A 192 -0.39 -2.60 4.07
N MET A 193 -1.40 -2.07 3.42
CA MET A 193 -1.18 -1.22 2.25
C MET A 193 -1.78 0.17 2.44
N THR A 194 -1.16 1.20 1.89
CA THR A 194 -1.78 2.50 1.77
C THR A 194 -2.53 2.62 0.45
N SER A 195 -3.65 3.32 0.46
CA SER A 195 -4.37 3.69 -0.76
C SER A 195 -5.05 5.05 -0.60
N HIS A 196 -5.28 5.72 -1.70
CA HIS A 196 -6.16 6.88 -1.79
C HIS A 196 -7.48 6.55 -2.51
N PHE A 197 -7.66 5.30 -2.97
CA PHE A 197 -8.89 4.79 -3.57
C PHE A 197 -9.62 3.89 -2.57
N PRO A 198 -10.80 4.31 -2.05
CA PRO A 198 -11.58 3.49 -1.12
C PRO A 198 -12.00 2.14 -1.68
N ASP A 199 -12.23 2.04 -2.99
CA ASP A 199 -12.62 0.79 -3.65
C ASP A 199 -11.60 -0.34 -3.47
N HIS A 200 -10.31 -0.02 -3.32
CA HIS A 200 -9.29 -1.03 -3.04
C HIS A 200 -9.53 -1.76 -1.73
N ALA A 201 -10.15 -1.11 -0.74
CA ALA A 201 -10.48 -1.76 0.52
C ALA A 201 -11.56 -2.83 0.31
N PHE A 202 -12.62 -2.54 -0.44
CA PHE A 202 -13.67 -3.52 -0.74
C PHE A 202 -13.18 -4.69 -1.60
N LEU A 203 -12.17 -4.46 -2.46
CA LEU A 203 -11.69 -5.46 -3.39
C LEU A 203 -10.78 -6.52 -2.76
N CYS A 204 -10.01 -6.17 -1.72
CA CYS A 204 -8.97 -7.08 -1.25
C CYS A 204 -8.62 -6.97 0.24
N CYS A 205 -9.38 -6.23 1.06
CA CYS A 205 -9.00 -6.02 2.45
C CYS A 205 -10.05 -6.54 3.43
N ASP A 206 -9.58 -7.03 4.56
CA ASP A 206 -10.42 -7.44 5.69
C ASP A 206 -10.77 -6.24 6.56
N LYS A 207 -9.77 -5.38 6.80
CA LYS A 207 -9.87 -4.20 7.64
C LYS A 207 -9.47 -2.95 6.87
N ALA A 208 -10.05 -1.82 7.24
CA ALA A 208 -9.58 -0.52 6.80
C ALA A 208 -9.30 0.38 7.99
N ALA A 209 -8.33 1.27 7.81
CA ALA A 209 -8.05 2.34 8.74
C ALA A 209 -8.15 3.66 7.99
N VAL A 210 -8.77 4.67 8.60
CA VAL A 210 -8.96 5.96 7.96
C VAL A 210 -8.18 7.03 8.72
N MET A 211 -7.28 7.70 7.99
CA MET A 211 -6.54 8.86 8.47
C MET A 211 -7.18 10.13 7.93
N SER A 212 -7.50 11.05 8.83
CA SER A 212 -8.03 12.37 8.53
C SER A 212 -7.18 13.44 9.24
N ARG A 213 -7.26 14.69 8.78
CA ARG A 213 -6.64 15.84 9.48
C ARG A 213 -7.48 16.34 10.63
N THR A 214 -8.77 16.04 10.60
CA THR A 214 -9.79 16.60 11.49
C THR A 214 -10.34 15.60 12.49
N SER A 215 -10.14 14.31 12.24
CA SER A 215 -10.71 13.22 13.04
C SER A 215 -9.65 12.29 13.59
N PRO A 216 -9.92 11.64 14.73
CA PRO A 216 -9.05 10.59 15.26
C PRO A 216 -8.83 9.46 14.26
N PHE A 217 -7.71 8.75 14.40
CA PHE A 217 -7.46 7.50 13.68
C PHE A 217 -8.53 6.47 14.06
N ARG A 218 -9.13 5.85 13.05
CA ARG A 218 -10.14 4.79 13.24
C ARG A 218 -9.75 3.58 12.40
N VAL A 219 -10.00 2.39 12.94
CA VAL A 219 -9.81 1.13 12.26
C VAL A 219 -10.96 0.18 12.61
N ALA A 220 -11.50 -0.49 11.60
CA ALA A 220 -12.53 -1.53 11.76
C ALA A 220 -12.55 -2.42 10.52
N ASP A 221 -13.46 -3.39 10.49
CA ASP A 221 -13.77 -4.17 9.29
C ASP A 221 -14.20 -3.25 8.15
N VAL A 222 -13.86 -3.61 6.91
CA VAL A 222 -14.09 -2.73 5.74
C VAL A 222 -15.53 -2.27 5.65
N GLY A 223 -16.50 -3.19 5.82
CA GLY A 223 -17.93 -2.86 5.73
C GLY A 223 -18.43 -1.85 6.76
N ASP A 224 -17.77 -1.77 7.91
CA ASP A 224 -18.18 -0.88 9.00
C ASP A 224 -17.56 0.51 8.87
N ILE A 225 -16.31 0.60 8.40
CA ILE A 225 -15.57 1.88 8.42
C ILE A 225 -15.56 2.59 7.08
N VAL A 226 -15.62 1.86 5.95
CA VAL A 226 -15.64 2.47 4.62
C VAL A 226 -17.07 2.83 4.26
N CYS A 227 -17.61 3.85 4.91
CA CYS A 227 -18.97 4.35 4.75
C CYS A 227 -18.97 5.83 4.29
N GLU A 228 -20.12 6.30 3.85
CA GLU A 228 -20.30 7.65 3.32
C GLU A 228 -19.79 8.72 4.29
N GLU A 229 -20.20 8.66 5.56
CA GLU A 229 -19.83 9.60 6.60
C GLU A 229 -18.30 9.67 6.80
N THR A 230 -17.66 8.51 6.94
CA THR A 230 -16.21 8.42 7.16
C THR A 230 -15.41 8.92 5.97
N LEU A 231 -15.86 8.59 4.76
CA LEU A 231 -15.21 9.04 3.52
C LEU A 231 -15.41 10.54 3.29
N GLU A 232 -16.61 11.07 3.53
CA GLU A 232 -16.90 12.49 3.42
C GLU A 232 -16.07 13.30 4.42
N GLU A 233 -15.95 12.83 5.66
CA GLU A 233 -15.11 13.44 6.66
C GLU A 233 -13.61 13.42 6.29
N ALA A 234 -13.11 12.31 5.75
CA ALA A 234 -11.71 12.16 5.41
C ALA A 234 -11.31 12.93 4.15
N TYR A 235 -12.15 12.91 3.10
CA TYR A 235 -11.83 13.47 1.79
C TYR A 235 -12.46 14.84 1.53
N GLY A 236 -13.42 15.28 2.35
CA GLY A 236 -14.07 16.59 2.21
C GLY A 236 -15.01 16.71 1.01
N ILE A 237 -15.45 15.59 0.44
CA ILE A 237 -16.38 15.53 -0.68
C ILE A 237 -17.51 14.53 -0.38
N PRO A 238 -18.77 14.83 -0.77
CA PRO A 238 -19.85 13.86 -0.61
C PRO A 238 -19.60 12.62 -1.46
N VAL A 239 -19.79 11.46 -0.85
CA VAL A 239 -19.57 10.15 -1.46
C VAL A 239 -20.81 9.30 -1.26
N LYS A 240 -21.15 8.46 -2.22
CA LYS A 240 -22.15 7.39 -2.08
C LYS A 240 -21.45 6.04 -2.09
N VAL A 241 -21.73 5.21 -1.11
CA VAL A 241 -21.35 3.80 -1.10
C VAL A 241 -22.52 3.00 -1.63
N ALA A 242 -22.32 2.26 -2.69
CA ALA A 242 -23.37 1.50 -3.38
C ALA A 242 -22.94 0.05 -3.57
N SER A 243 -23.86 -0.88 -3.32
CA SER A 243 -23.72 -2.28 -3.67
C SER A 243 -24.46 -2.54 -4.98
N LEU A 244 -23.78 -3.15 -5.92
CA LEU A 244 -24.29 -3.51 -7.24
C LEU A 244 -24.51 -5.02 -7.31
N ASP A 245 -25.66 -5.45 -7.81
CA ASP A 245 -25.89 -6.86 -8.11
C ASP A 245 -25.05 -7.27 -9.31
N VAL A 246 -24.13 -8.20 -9.11
CA VAL A 246 -23.23 -8.76 -10.13
C VAL A 246 -23.27 -10.28 -10.00
N PRO A 247 -24.20 -10.95 -10.68
CA PRO A 247 -24.42 -12.40 -10.54
C PRO A 247 -23.19 -13.24 -10.86
N GLU A 248 -22.28 -12.73 -11.67
CA GLU A 248 -21.00 -13.38 -12.02
C GLU A 248 -19.94 -13.29 -10.92
N HIS A 249 -20.15 -12.41 -9.93
CA HIS A 249 -19.25 -12.29 -8.78
C HIS A 249 -19.55 -13.41 -7.77
N PRO A 250 -18.52 -14.01 -7.12
CA PRO A 250 -18.73 -15.09 -6.14
C PRO A 250 -19.74 -14.76 -5.04
N ASP A 251 -19.75 -13.52 -4.57
CA ASP A 251 -20.67 -13.05 -3.52
C ASP A 251 -21.98 -12.49 -4.07
N GLY A 252 -22.17 -12.49 -5.40
CA GLY A 252 -23.35 -11.96 -6.07
C GLY A 252 -23.46 -10.43 -6.06
N THR A 253 -22.60 -9.73 -5.34
CA THR A 253 -22.62 -8.28 -5.18
C THR A 253 -21.22 -7.67 -5.19
N VAL A 254 -21.09 -6.44 -5.64
CA VAL A 254 -19.84 -5.64 -5.57
C VAL A 254 -20.15 -4.29 -4.95
N THR A 255 -19.36 -3.90 -3.95
CA THR A 255 -19.48 -2.58 -3.32
C THR A 255 -18.48 -1.60 -3.92
N THR A 256 -18.91 -0.38 -4.19
CA THR A 256 -18.10 0.69 -4.78
C THR A 256 -18.43 2.06 -4.18
N CYS A 257 -17.46 2.97 -4.24
CA CYS A 257 -17.58 4.35 -3.80
C CYS A 257 -17.73 5.29 -4.99
N VAL A 258 -18.81 6.05 -5.01
CA VAL A 258 -19.11 7.02 -6.09
C VAL A 258 -19.01 8.43 -5.53
N PRO A 259 -18.02 9.24 -5.94
CA PRO A 259 -17.95 10.64 -5.53
C PRO A 259 -19.07 11.46 -6.19
N LEU A 260 -19.78 12.27 -5.39
CA LEU A 260 -20.90 13.09 -5.86
C LEU A 260 -20.39 14.51 -6.17
N LEU A 261 -20.07 14.75 -7.44
CA LEU A 261 -19.70 16.08 -7.90
C LEU A 261 -20.96 16.92 -8.17
N LYS A 262 -21.04 18.09 -7.58
CA LYS A 262 -22.09 19.08 -7.91
C LYS A 262 -21.77 19.77 -9.25
N THR A 263 -21.85 19.04 -10.36
CA THR A 263 -21.39 19.51 -11.68
C THR A 263 -22.29 20.53 -12.36
N LYS A 264 -23.50 20.81 -11.84
CA LYS A 264 -24.46 21.72 -12.48
C LYS A 264 -24.60 23.11 -11.82
N ALA A 265 -23.83 23.39 -10.76
CA ALA A 265 -23.99 24.67 -10.04
C ALA A 265 -22.78 25.60 -10.15
N HIS A 266 -21.72 25.19 -10.83
CA HIS A 266 -20.63 26.12 -11.11
C HIS A 266 -20.69 26.50 -12.59
N PRO A 267 -21.10 27.74 -12.92
CA PRO A 267 -20.73 28.33 -14.21
C PRO A 267 -19.21 28.20 -14.32
N CYS A 268 -18.72 27.75 -15.48
CA CYS A 268 -17.29 27.74 -15.75
C CYS A 268 -16.71 29.08 -15.27
N PRO A 269 -15.58 29.11 -14.51
CA PRO A 269 -14.98 30.36 -14.09
C PRO A 269 -14.63 31.30 -15.26
N CYS A 270 -14.65 30.76 -16.49
CA CYS A 270 -14.43 31.51 -17.74
C CYS A 270 -15.69 32.19 -18.31
N GLY A 271 -16.86 32.15 -17.62
CA GLY A 271 -18.12 32.72 -18.10
C GLY A 271 -18.74 31.93 -19.28
N GLU A 272 -19.82 32.44 -19.82
CA GLU A 272 -20.46 31.85 -21.01
C GLU A 272 -19.61 31.93 -22.29
N GLU A 273 -18.54 32.70 -22.27
CA GLU A 273 -17.50 32.71 -23.30
C GLU A 273 -16.46 31.63 -22.97
N GLY A 274 -16.72 30.39 -23.38
CA GLY A 274 -15.78 29.29 -23.22
C GLY A 274 -14.43 29.57 -23.89
N LEU A 275 -13.40 28.76 -23.56
CA LEU A 275 -12.07 28.74 -24.21
C LEU A 275 -12.10 28.66 -25.74
N PHE A 276 -13.28 28.45 -26.32
CA PHE A 276 -13.53 28.43 -27.76
C PHE A 276 -14.41 29.60 -28.12
N GLY A 277 -13.92 30.48 -29.00
CA GLY A 277 -14.74 31.51 -29.64
C GLY A 277 -15.85 30.87 -30.51
N VAL A 278 -16.84 31.65 -30.88
CA VAL A 278 -18.00 31.23 -31.73
C VAL A 278 -17.54 30.59 -33.05
N ASP A 279 -16.29 30.75 -33.43
CA ASP A 279 -15.60 30.20 -34.60
C ASP A 279 -14.78 28.93 -34.32
N GLY A 280 -14.85 28.36 -33.11
CA GLY A 280 -14.17 27.13 -32.74
C GLY A 280 -12.65 27.22 -32.59
N ARG A 281 -12.07 28.41 -32.52
CA ARG A 281 -10.62 28.62 -32.31
C ARG A 281 -10.31 28.88 -30.83
N VAL A 282 -9.20 28.27 -30.35
CA VAL A 282 -8.67 28.53 -29.01
C VAL A 282 -8.11 29.95 -28.97
N ARG A 283 -8.51 30.75 -27.98
CA ARG A 283 -7.98 32.09 -27.71
C ARG A 283 -6.72 32.03 -26.89
#